data_05cebcbc4c12bb2226fd2a175535ad9b
#
_entry.id   05cebcbc4c12bb2226fd2a175535ad9b
#
_cell.length_a   1.000
_cell.length_b   1.000
_cell.length_c   1.000
_cell.angle_alpha   90.00
_cell.angle_beta   90.00
_cell.angle_gamma   90.00
#
_symmetry.space_group_name_H-M   'P 1'
#
loop_
_entity.id
_entity.type
_entity.pdbx_description
1 polymer ?
#
loop_
_entity_poly.entity_id
_entity_poly.type
_entity_poly.pdbx_seq_one_letter_code
_entity_poly.pdbx_strand_id
1 'polypeptide(L)'
;MISDGIMDLVNQGVMLPLMEEFYTIQGEGYHKGTAAYFIRVGGCDVGCHWCDVKESWNAETHPPTSIDAIVENAVKYSDTIVVTGGEPLTWDMNPLTQGLKARNLQTHIETSGAYPLTGIWDWICLSPKKNKLPVGEIYDKAHELKVIVYNKHDFIFAEEQAAKVSEDCILYLQPEWSVREKIVPQIVDYVMKHPKWKVSLQTHKYLNIP
;
A
#
# COMPACT_ATOMS: atom_id res chain seq x y z
N MET A 1 18.82 -17.32 -8.62
CA MET A 1 17.91 -17.11 -9.78
C MET A 1 16.71 -18.01 -9.58
N ILE A 2 15.52 -17.44 -9.59
CA ILE A 2 14.25 -18.20 -9.61
C ILE A 2 14.24 -18.94 -10.95
N SER A 3 13.89 -20.23 -10.97
CA SER A 3 13.82 -20.99 -12.23
C SER A 3 12.70 -20.42 -13.13
N ASP A 4 12.87 -20.49 -14.46
CA ASP A 4 11.89 -19.98 -15.43
C ASP A 4 10.48 -20.51 -15.15
N GLY A 5 10.35 -21.79 -14.76
CA GLY A 5 9.06 -22.38 -14.42
C GLY A 5 8.38 -21.79 -13.15
N ILE A 6 9.15 -21.28 -12.18
CA ILE A 6 8.60 -20.62 -11.00
C ILE A 6 8.16 -19.19 -11.36
N MET A 7 8.92 -18.49 -12.18
CA MET A 7 8.49 -17.17 -12.70
C MET A 7 7.21 -17.28 -13.53
N ASP A 8 7.03 -18.35 -14.28
CA ASP A 8 5.78 -18.62 -14.99
C ASP A 8 4.59 -18.77 -14.01
N LEU A 9 4.76 -19.45 -12.88
CA LEU A 9 3.73 -19.59 -11.85
C LEU A 9 3.41 -18.25 -11.15
N VAL A 10 4.42 -17.40 -10.97
CA VAL A 10 4.22 -16.04 -10.44
C VAL A 10 3.46 -15.18 -11.48
N ASN A 11 3.85 -15.24 -12.75
CA ASN A 11 3.17 -14.52 -13.83
C ASN A 11 1.72 -15.00 -14.06
N GLN A 12 1.42 -16.27 -13.75
CA GLN A 12 0.05 -16.84 -13.78
C GLN A 12 -0.74 -16.51 -12.51
N GLY A 13 -0.16 -15.83 -11.52
CA GLY A 13 -0.81 -15.51 -10.25
C GLY A 13 -1.04 -16.71 -9.32
N VAL A 14 -0.35 -17.83 -9.56
CA VAL A 14 -0.43 -19.02 -8.69
C VAL A 14 0.50 -18.91 -7.47
N MET A 15 1.57 -18.13 -7.63
CA MET A 15 2.55 -17.81 -6.61
C MET A 15 2.79 -16.30 -6.54
N LEU A 16 3.26 -15.81 -5.39
CA LEU A 16 3.73 -14.43 -5.22
C LEU A 16 5.12 -14.44 -4.59
N PRO A 17 5.99 -13.47 -4.96
CA PRO A 17 7.25 -13.27 -4.25
C PRO A 17 6.97 -12.69 -2.88
N LEU A 18 6.79 -13.54 -1.88
CA LEU A 18 6.42 -13.15 -0.53
C LEU A 18 7.65 -12.66 0.22
N MET A 19 7.69 -11.38 0.57
CA MET A 19 8.74 -10.81 1.40
C MET A 19 8.55 -11.17 2.87
N GLU A 20 7.36 -10.91 3.39
CA GLU A 20 7.01 -11.18 4.80
C GLU A 20 5.50 -11.21 5.01
N GLU A 21 5.09 -11.84 6.08
CA GLU A 21 3.73 -11.82 6.61
C GLU A 21 3.78 -11.59 8.12
N PHE A 22 2.90 -10.75 8.65
CA PHE A 22 2.86 -10.49 10.08
C PHE A 22 1.50 -9.95 10.53
N TYR A 23 1.14 -10.26 11.79
CA TYR A 23 -0.05 -9.72 12.44
C TYR A 23 0.33 -8.56 13.33
N THR A 24 -0.25 -7.40 13.08
CA THR A 24 0.06 -6.16 13.82
C THR A 24 -1.12 -5.18 13.77
N ILE A 25 -0.86 -3.92 14.10
CA ILE A 25 -1.84 -2.83 14.05
C ILE A 25 -1.55 -1.97 12.82
N GLN A 26 -2.57 -1.69 11.98
CA GLN A 26 -2.45 -0.70 10.92
C GLN A 26 -2.05 0.66 11.51
N GLY A 27 -0.90 1.14 11.12
CA GLY A 27 -0.31 2.36 11.66
C GLY A 27 -0.64 3.63 10.90
N GLU A 28 -1.33 3.56 9.76
CA GLU A 28 -1.50 4.67 8.82
C GLU A 28 -2.96 4.81 8.34
N GLY A 29 -3.29 5.97 7.80
CA GLY A 29 -4.54 6.21 7.08
C GLY A 29 -5.82 6.09 7.91
N TYR A 30 -6.88 5.71 7.23
CA TYR A 30 -8.22 5.62 7.83
C TYR A 30 -8.33 4.51 8.87
N HIS A 31 -7.78 3.35 8.59
CA HIS A 31 -7.85 2.17 9.46
C HIS A 31 -6.79 2.13 10.56
N LYS A 32 -6.11 3.25 10.80
CA LYS A 32 -5.13 3.37 11.89
C LYS A 32 -5.71 2.89 13.22
N GLY A 33 -4.97 2.03 13.90
CA GLY A 33 -5.37 1.45 15.19
C GLY A 33 -6.10 0.11 15.08
N THR A 34 -6.42 -0.34 13.87
CA THR A 34 -7.09 -1.63 13.63
C THR A 34 -6.05 -2.76 13.55
N ALA A 35 -6.33 -3.86 14.25
CA ALA A 35 -5.52 -5.07 14.12
C ALA A 35 -5.74 -5.70 12.74
N ALA A 36 -4.68 -6.02 12.03
CA ALA A 36 -4.72 -6.58 10.68
C ALA A 36 -3.55 -7.53 10.41
N TYR A 37 -3.76 -8.46 9.50
CA TYR A 37 -2.70 -9.31 8.99
C TYR A 37 -2.13 -8.72 7.70
N PHE A 38 -0.84 -8.47 7.69
CA PHE A 38 -0.15 -7.87 6.57
C PHE A 38 0.52 -8.93 5.70
N ILE A 39 0.36 -8.78 4.39
CA ILE A 39 1.02 -9.56 3.36
C ILE A 39 1.87 -8.59 2.55
N ARG A 40 3.19 -8.67 2.69
CA ARG A 40 4.13 -7.84 1.95
C ARG A 40 4.77 -8.62 0.81
N VAL A 41 4.47 -8.21 -0.42
CA VAL A 41 5.04 -8.81 -1.63
C VAL A 41 6.28 -8.06 -2.11
N GLY A 42 7.22 -8.78 -2.69
CA GLY A 42 8.38 -8.21 -3.37
C GLY A 42 8.05 -7.78 -4.80
N GLY A 43 8.92 -6.92 -5.34
CA GLY A 43 8.80 -6.34 -6.67
C GLY A 43 8.29 -4.90 -6.64
N CYS A 44 9.15 -3.95 -7.04
CA CYS A 44 8.79 -2.53 -7.22
C CYS A 44 9.79 -1.83 -8.13
N ASP A 45 9.30 -1.17 -9.15
CA ASP A 45 10.11 -0.34 -10.06
C ASP A 45 9.78 1.15 -9.97
N VAL A 46 8.99 1.56 -8.98
CA VAL A 46 8.58 2.97 -8.78
C VAL A 46 9.75 3.86 -8.38
N GLY A 47 10.75 3.31 -7.67
CA GLY A 47 12.03 3.96 -7.44
C GLY A 47 11.98 5.18 -6.51
N CYS A 48 11.21 5.16 -5.44
CA CYS A 48 11.13 6.24 -4.45
C CYS A 48 12.46 6.38 -3.70
N HIS A 49 13.14 7.52 -3.79
CA HIS A 49 14.43 7.72 -3.11
C HIS A 49 14.34 7.58 -1.57
N TRP A 50 13.20 7.94 -0.99
CA TRP A 50 12.89 7.89 0.44
C TRP A 50 12.14 6.61 0.87
N CYS A 51 12.12 5.56 0.02
CA CYS A 51 11.48 4.29 0.37
C CYS A 51 12.10 3.72 1.64
N ASP A 52 11.28 3.33 2.59
CA ASP A 52 11.68 2.74 3.87
C ASP A 52 11.78 1.19 3.80
N VAL A 53 11.39 0.59 2.68
CA VAL A 53 11.44 -0.88 2.45
C VAL A 53 12.10 -1.17 1.09
N LYS A 54 13.32 -0.71 0.88
CA LYS A 54 14.04 -0.91 -0.40
C LYS A 54 14.34 -2.38 -0.70
N GLU A 55 14.37 -3.21 0.33
CA GLU A 55 14.54 -4.65 0.23
C GLU A 55 13.41 -5.30 -0.59
N SER A 56 12.23 -4.69 -0.62
CA SER A 56 11.09 -5.15 -1.41
C SER A 56 11.23 -4.92 -2.92
N TRP A 57 12.22 -4.14 -3.40
CA TRP A 57 12.30 -3.77 -4.82
C TRP A 57 12.61 -4.94 -5.73
N ASN A 58 13.52 -5.82 -5.32
CA ASN A 58 13.90 -6.98 -6.11
C ASN A 58 13.07 -8.22 -5.72
N ALA A 59 12.12 -8.57 -6.57
CA ALA A 59 11.26 -9.74 -6.38
C ALA A 59 12.04 -11.06 -6.29
N GLU A 60 13.18 -11.18 -7.00
CA GLU A 60 13.97 -12.42 -7.03
C GLU A 60 14.62 -12.77 -5.68
N THR A 61 14.72 -11.81 -4.77
CA THR A 61 15.28 -12.04 -3.43
C THR A 61 14.26 -12.63 -2.45
N HIS A 62 13.00 -12.69 -2.83
CA HIS A 62 11.90 -13.16 -1.99
C HIS A 62 11.37 -14.51 -2.45
N PRO A 63 11.09 -15.45 -1.53
CA PRO A 63 10.67 -16.79 -1.92
C PRO A 63 9.30 -16.77 -2.61
N PRO A 64 9.16 -17.40 -3.78
CA PRO A 64 7.87 -17.63 -4.39
C PRO A 64 7.02 -18.52 -3.48
N THR A 65 5.90 -17.99 -3.01
CA THR A 65 5.00 -18.65 -2.07
C THR A 65 3.64 -18.83 -2.73
N SER A 66 3.07 -20.03 -2.60
CA SER A 66 1.75 -20.30 -3.19
C SER A 66 0.66 -19.46 -2.54
N ILE A 67 -0.31 -19.05 -3.35
CA ILE A 67 -1.48 -18.29 -2.88
C ILE A 67 -2.21 -19.06 -1.77
N ASP A 68 -2.38 -20.37 -1.92
CA ASP A 68 -3.05 -21.20 -0.90
C ASP A 68 -2.33 -21.13 0.45
N ALA A 69 -1.00 -21.19 0.46
CA ALA A 69 -0.22 -21.09 1.69
C ALA A 69 -0.40 -19.71 2.36
N ILE A 70 -0.38 -18.62 1.58
CA ILE A 70 -0.61 -17.26 2.07
C ILE A 70 -2.01 -17.14 2.68
N VAL A 71 -3.03 -17.61 1.97
CA VAL A 71 -4.43 -17.58 2.45
C VAL A 71 -4.60 -18.41 3.73
N GLU A 72 -4.04 -19.63 3.77
CA GLU A 72 -4.10 -20.50 4.96
C GLU A 72 -3.39 -19.88 6.18
N ASN A 73 -2.36 -19.06 5.99
CA ASN A 73 -1.74 -18.32 7.07
C ASN A 73 -2.63 -17.16 7.51
N ALA A 74 -3.12 -16.38 6.58
CA ALA A 74 -3.91 -15.17 6.87
C ALA A 74 -5.14 -15.45 7.73
N VAL A 75 -5.91 -16.51 7.43
CA VAL A 75 -7.14 -16.88 8.16
C VAL A 75 -6.92 -17.22 9.63
N LYS A 76 -5.69 -17.51 10.05
CA LYS A 76 -5.38 -17.86 11.44
C LYS A 76 -5.35 -16.66 12.38
N TYR A 77 -5.18 -15.45 11.84
CA TYR A 77 -4.82 -14.28 12.65
C TYR A 77 -5.83 -13.14 12.61
N SER A 78 -6.49 -12.88 11.48
CA SER A 78 -7.34 -11.70 11.35
C SER A 78 -8.38 -11.87 10.24
N ASP A 79 -9.52 -11.18 10.43
CA ASP A 79 -10.52 -11.02 9.38
C ASP A 79 -10.20 -9.87 8.42
N THR A 80 -9.20 -9.05 8.76
CA THR A 80 -8.74 -7.92 7.93
C THR A 80 -7.32 -8.18 7.43
N ILE A 81 -7.18 -8.21 6.12
CA ILE A 81 -5.93 -8.46 5.42
C ILE A 81 -5.49 -7.20 4.68
N VAL A 82 -4.27 -6.75 4.94
CA VAL A 82 -3.66 -5.62 4.23
C VAL A 82 -2.56 -6.14 3.31
N VAL A 83 -2.77 -6.02 2.02
CA VAL A 83 -1.76 -6.35 1.01
C VAL A 83 -0.95 -5.10 0.72
N THR A 84 0.35 -5.21 0.89
CA THR A 84 1.33 -4.15 0.69
C THR A 84 2.60 -4.72 0.08
N GLY A 85 3.68 -3.98 0.07
CA GLY A 85 4.95 -4.55 -0.35
C GLY A 85 5.88 -3.54 -0.96
N GLY A 86 6.51 -3.95 -2.05
CA GLY A 86 7.05 -3.06 -3.06
C GLY A 86 5.90 -2.33 -3.74
N GLU A 87 5.42 -2.86 -4.85
CA GLU A 87 4.17 -2.43 -5.48
C GLU A 87 3.30 -3.66 -5.78
N PRO A 88 2.22 -3.89 -5.01
CA PRO A 88 1.41 -5.11 -5.18
C PRO A 88 0.85 -5.28 -6.58
N LEU A 89 0.43 -4.19 -7.22
CA LEU A 89 -0.17 -4.23 -8.56
C LEU A 89 0.83 -4.54 -9.69
N THR A 90 2.11 -4.74 -9.38
CA THR A 90 3.07 -5.36 -10.31
C THR A 90 2.63 -6.79 -10.66
N TRP A 91 1.87 -7.44 -9.78
CA TRP A 91 1.38 -8.80 -9.91
C TRP A 91 -0.14 -8.83 -10.11
N ASP A 92 -0.66 -9.91 -10.69
CA ASP A 92 -2.11 -10.15 -10.71
C ASP A 92 -2.59 -10.56 -9.30
N MET A 93 -3.36 -9.66 -8.67
CA MET A 93 -3.92 -9.88 -7.33
C MET A 93 -5.26 -10.62 -7.33
N ASN A 94 -5.82 -10.96 -8.51
CA ASN A 94 -7.11 -11.65 -8.57
C ASN A 94 -7.08 -13.00 -7.83
N PRO A 95 -6.10 -13.91 -8.04
CA PRO A 95 -6.09 -15.20 -7.35
C PRO A 95 -5.99 -15.06 -5.84
N LEU A 96 -5.12 -14.17 -5.33
CA LEU A 96 -4.98 -13.94 -3.89
C LEU A 96 -6.29 -13.43 -3.28
N THR A 97 -6.86 -12.38 -3.87
CA THR A 97 -8.07 -11.78 -3.32
C THR A 97 -9.29 -12.70 -3.42
N GLN A 98 -9.42 -13.50 -4.48
CA GLN A 98 -10.45 -14.54 -4.59
C GLN A 98 -10.30 -15.58 -3.47
N GLY A 99 -9.08 -16.04 -3.19
CA GLY A 99 -8.82 -16.96 -2.10
C GLY A 99 -9.18 -16.39 -0.72
N LEU A 100 -8.81 -15.13 -0.46
CA LEU A 100 -9.17 -14.41 0.77
C LEU A 100 -10.68 -14.20 0.90
N LYS A 101 -11.35 -13.78 -0.19
CA LYS A 101 -12.81 -13.58 -0.23
C LYS A 101 -13.60 -14.89 -0.03
N ALA A 102 -13.12 -16.01 -0.55
CA ALA A 102 -13.71 -17.32 -0.31
C ALA A 102 -13.70 -17.73 1.19
N ARG A 103 -12.85 -17.09 1.99
CA ARG A 103 -12.77 -17.26 3.45
C ARG A 103 -13.47 -16.13 4.22
N ASN A 104 -14.25 -15.26 3.55
CA ASN A 104 -14.97 -14.10 4.09
C ASN A 104 -14.05 -13.05 4.74
N LEU A 105 -12.79 -12.93 4.31
CA LEU A 105 -11.85 -11.95 4.82
C LEU A 105 -12.03 -10.60 4.12
N GLN A 106 -11.81 -9.51 4.86
CA GLN A 106 -11.73 -8.17 4.31
C GLN A 106 -10.36 -7.94 3.68
N THR A 107 -10.35 -7.37 2.48
CA THR A 107 -9.15 -7.17 1.69
C THR A 107 -8.86 -5.69 1.49
N HIS A 108 -7.74 -5.23 2.01
CA HIS A 108 -7.25 -3.87 1.85
C HIS A 108 -5.96 -3.88 1.02
N ILE A 109 -5.73 -2.85 0.22
CA ILE A 109 -4.49 -2.66 -0.53
C ILE A 109 -3.85 -1.31 -0.25
N GLU A 110 -2.54 -1.32 -0.05
CA GLU A 110 -1.66 -0.16 -0.05
C GLU A 110 -0.87 -0.15 -1.37
N THR A 111 -1.14 0.79 -2.26
CA THR A 111 -0.53 0.82 -3.60
C THR A 111 -0.19 2.24 -4.05
N SER A 112 0.84 2.35 -4.88
CA SER A 112 1.12 3.60 -5.60
C SER A 112 0.16 3.83 -6.77
N GLY A 113 -0.56 2.79 -7.23
CA GLY A 113 -1.43 2.82 -8.40
C GLY A 113 -0.69 2.87 -9.72
N ALA A 114 0.61 2.60 -9.74
CA ALA A 114 1.46 2.70 -10.94
C ALA A 114 1.16 1.64 -12.01
N TYR A 115 0.29 0.68 -11.69
CA TYR A 115 -0.16 -0.40 -12.57
C TYR A 115 -1.68 -0.54 -12.54
N PRO A 116 -2.28 -1.20 -13.55
CA PRO A 116 -3.72 -1.45 -13.58
C PRO A 116 -4.20 -2.17 -12.31
N LEU A 117 -5.34 -1.75 -11.81
CA LEU A 117 -5.93 -2.37 -10.62
C LEU A 117 -6.42 -3.78 -10.94
N THR A 118 -5.87 -4.76 -10.23
CA THR A 118 -6.31 -6.15 -10.21
C THR A 118 -6.72 -6.54 -8.80
N GLY A 119 -7.56 -7.58 -8.67
CA GLY A 119 -8.04 -8.03 -7.36
C GLY A 119 -9.40 -7.44 -6.95
N ILE A 120 -9.95 -8.01 -5.88
CA ILE A 120 -11.23 -7.63 -5.26
C ILE A 120 -10.92 -6.98 -3.91
N TRP A 121 -11.20 -5.70 -3.76
CA TRP A 121 -10.78 -4.91 -2.60
C TRP A 121 -11.98 -4.27 -1.89
N ASP A 122 -12.02 -4.39 -0.56
CA ASP A 122 -12.97 -3.65 0.29
C ASP A 122 -12.43 -2.25 0.61
N TRP A 123 -11.09 -2.09 0.60
CA TRP A 123 -10.44 -0.81 0.84
C TRP A 123 -9.22 -0.62 -0.04
N ILE A 124 -9.15 0.52 -0.70
CA ILE A 124 -8.02 0.90 -1.57
C ILE A 124 -7.41 2.18 -1.03
N CYS A 125 -6.19 2.07 -0.48
CA CYS A 125 -5.34 3.20 -0.16
C CYS A 125 -4.43 3.50 -1.36
N LEU A 126 -4.72 4.59 -2.05
CA LEU A 126 -3.90 5.08 -3.15
C LEU A 126 -2.83 6.04 -2.61
N SER A 127 -1.57 5.67 -2.73
CA SER A 127 -0.43 6.49 -2.33
C SER A 127 0.45 6.86 -3.53
N PRO A 128 0.04 7.86 -4.33
CA PRO A 128 0.69 8.19 -5.60
C PRO A 128 2.15 8.63 -5.43
N LYS A 129 2.96 8.32 -6.44
CA LYS A 129 4.38 8.67 -6.47
C LYS A 129 4.71 9.47 -7.72
N LYS A 130 5.54 10.52 -7.58
CA LYS A 130 5.91 11.42 -8.70
C LYS A 130 6.70 10.69 -9.79
N ASN A 131 7.48 9.68 -9.42
CA ASN A 131 8.34 8.95 -10.36
C ASN A 131 7.54 8.09 -11.33
N LYS A 132 6.38 7.58 -10.89
CA LYS A 132 5.48 6.76 -11.69
C LYS A 132 4.05 7.01 -11.21
N LEU A 133 3.32 7.79 -11.99
CA LEU A 133 1.97 8.23 -11.62
C LEU A 133 0.96 7.06 -11.70
N PRO A 134 -0.12 7.13 -10.90
CA PRO A 134 -1.22 6.19 -10.99
C PRO A 134 -1.84 6.14 -12.38
N VAL A 135 -2.31 4.96 -12.78
CA VAL A 135 -2.89 4.71 -14.10
C VAL A 135 -4.34 4.25 -14.01
N GLY A 136 -5.11 4.57 -15.06
CA GLY A 136 -6.46 4.05 -15.26
C GLY A 136 -7.46 4.45 -14.19
N GLU A 137 -8.32 3.51 -13.86
CA GLU A 137 -9.52 3.68 -13.02
C GLU A 137 -9.25 3.72 -11.50
N ILE A 138 -8.00 3.58 -11.05
CA ILE A 138 -7.71 3.51 -9.62
C ILE A 138 -8.10 4.80 -8.88
N TYR A 139 -8.06 5.94 -9.56
CA TYR A 139 -8.49 7.21 -8.99
C TYR A 139 -9.98 7.22 -8.61
N ASP A 140 -10.81 6.61 -9.46
CA ASP A 140 -12.27 6.52 -9.24
C ASP A 140 -12.62 5.51 -8.14
N LYS A 141 -11.74 4.53 -7.91
CA LYS A 141 -11.95 3.43 -6.96
C LYS A 141 -11.26 3.63 -5.62
N ALA A 142 -10.37 4.63 -5.49
CA ALA A 142 -9.66 4.89 -4.25
C ALA A 142 -10.61 5.32 -3.12
N HIS A 143 -10.55 4.64 -1.98
CA HIS A 143 -11.27 5.01 -0.77
C HIS A 143 -10.52 6.06 0.03
N GLU A 144 -9.18 6.01 0.01
CA GLU A 144 -8.32 7.06 0.55
C GLU A 144 -7.17 7.38 -0.40
N LEU A 145 -6.81 8.65 -0.44
CA LEU A 145 -5.63 9.18 -1.09
C LEU A 145 -4.63 9.60 -0.01
N LYS A 146 -3.48 8.92 0.07
CA LYS A 146 -2.45 9.18 1.06
C LYS A 146 -1.19 9.71 0.39
N VAL A 147 -0.94 11.02 0.45
CA VAL A 147 0.22 11.65 -0.17
C VAL A 147 1.34 11.83 0.84
N ILE A 148 2.52 11.28 0.52
CA ILE A 148 3.71 11.45 1.33
C ILE A 148 4.31 12.83 1.05
N VAL A 149 4.54 13.59 2.13
CA VAL A 149 5.10 14.94 2.08
C VAL A 149 6.55 14.93 2.58
N TYR A 150 7.47 15.13 1.67
CA TYR A 150 8.91 15.29 1.95
C TYR A 150 9.32 16.76 1.99
N ASN A 151 8.69 17.59 1.14
CA ASN A 151 8.96 19.02 1.04
C ASN A 151 7.71 19.81 0.60
N LYS A 152 7.79 21.14 0.59
CA LYS A 152 6.66 22.04 0.28
C LYS A 152 6.04 21.85 -1.12
N HIS A 153 6.79 21.31 -2.08
CA HIS A 153 6.25 21.06 -3.43
C HIS A 153 5.31 19.85 -3.47
N ASP A 154 5.33 19.02 -2.43
CA ASP A 154 4.45 17.86 -2.35
C ASP A 154 3.00 18.25 -2.02
N PHE A 155 2.76 19.43 -1.45
CA PHE A 155 1.40 19.96 -1.30
C PHE A 155 0.75 20.29 -2.66
N ILE A 156 1.52 20.80 -3.62
CA ILE A 156 1.02 21.04 -4.98
C ILE A 156 0.67 19.70 -5.63
N PHE A 157 1.59 18.74 -5.55
CA PHE A 157 1.33 17.40 -6.05
C PHE A 157 0.10 16.76 -5.39
N ALA A 158 -0.08 16.94 -4.07
CA ALA A 158 -1.24 16.44 -3.36
C ALA A 158 -2.56 16.99 -3.93
N GLU A 159 -2.63 18.31 -4.18
CA GLU A 159 -3.81 18.93 -4.80
C GLU A 159 -4.07 18.44 -6.23
N GLU A 160 -3.01 18.26 -7.02
CA GLU A 160 -3.12 17.68 -8.37
C GLU A 160 -3.66 16.25 -8.36
N GLN A 161 -3.29 15.44 -7.36
CA GLN A 161 -3.82 14.08 -7.22
C GLN A 161 -5.24 14.09 -6.63
N ALA A 162 -5.52 14.95 -5.66
CA ALA A 162 -6.82 15.09 -5.05
C ALA A 162 -7.91 15.53 -6.06
N ALA A 163 -7.53 16.28 -7.08
CA ALA A 163 -8.46 16.68 -8.16
C ALA A 163 -8.90 15.51 -9.07
N LYS A 164 -8.29 14.33 -8.94
CA LYS A 164 -8.55 13.16 -9.79
C LYS A 164 -9.37 12.07 -9.11
N VAL A 165 -9.42 12.05 -7.77
CA VAL A 165 -10.19 11.06 -7.01
C VAL A 165 -11.64 11.50 -6.84
N SER A 166 -12.52 10.55 -6.47
CA SER A 166 -13.92 10.85 -6.18
C SER A 166 -14.07 11.80 -4.98
N GLU A 167 -15.21 12.50 -4.89
CA GLU A 167 -15.52 13.40 -3.77
C GLU A 167 -15.60 12.68 -2.42
N ASP A 168 -15.94 11.39 -2.43
CA ASP A 168 -16.02 10.55 -1.24
C ASP A 168 -14.64 10.04 -0.77
N CYS A 169 -13.59 10.19 -1.59
CA CYS A 169 -12.26 9.75 -1.26
C CYS A 169 -11.68 10.57 -0.10
N ILE A 170 -11.21 9.88 0.94
CA ILE A 170 -10.62 10.53 2.11
C ILE A 170 -9.18 10.96 1.79
N LEU A 171 -8.86 12.23 2.06
CA LEU A 171 -7.57 12.81 1.69
C LEU A 171 -6.63 12.89 2.90
N TYR A 172 -5.45 12.28 2.79
CA TYR A 172 -4.41 12.28 3.82
C TYR A 172 -3.09 12.86 3.32
N LEU A 173 -2.49 13.71 4.17
CA LEU A 173 -1.09 14.11 4.06
C LEU A 173 -0.30 13.37 5.14
N GLN A 174 0.76 12.68 4.75
CA GLN A 174 1.62 11.93 5.66
C GLN A 174 3.06 12.44 5.56
N PRO A 175 3.69 12.81 6.69
CA PRO A 175 5.10 13.21 6.67
C PRO A 175 5.98 12.04 6.25
N GLU A 176 6.93 12.28 5.37
CA GLU A 176 8.03 11.34 5.18
C GLU A 176 8.84 11.25 6.48
N TRP A 177 9.18 10.02 6.89
CA TRP A 177 9.66 9.76 8.24
C TRP A 177 10.97 10.46 8.60
N SER A 178 11.93 10.53 7.69
CA SER A 178 13.25 11.09 7.96
C SER A 178 13.23 12.61 8.17
N VAL A 179 12.23 13.29 7.60
CA VAL A 179 12.06 14.75 7.71
C VAL A 179 10.84 15.16 8.55
N ARG A 180 10.20 14.22 9.26
CA ARG A 180 8.94 14.42 9.99
C ARG A 180 8.97 15.63 10.93
N GLU A 181 10.05 15.84 11.68
CA GLU A 181 10.16 16.95 12.63
C GLU A 181 10.04 18.32 11.96
N LYS A 182 10.56 18.43 10.74
CA LYS A 182 10.50 19.65 9.94
C LYS A 182 9.19 19.80 9.20
N ILE A 183 8.60 18.68 8.72
CA ILE A 183 7.47 18.74 7.79
C ILE A 183 6.12 18.67 8.51
N VAL A 184 6.00 18.02 9.68
CA VAL A 184 4.75 17.91 10.44
C VAL A 184 4.14 19.29 10.75
N PRO A 185 4.89 20.31 11.25
CA PRO A 185 4.30 21.62 11.48
C PRO A 185 3.70 22.26 10.21
N GLN A 186 4.32 22.02 9.04
CA GLN A 186 3.82 22.51 7.76
C GLN A 186 2.55 21.77 7.33
N ILE A 187 2.48 20.45 7.54
CA ILE A 187 1.28 19.66 7.27
C ILE A 187 0.12 20.13 8.16
N VAL A 188 0.37 20.34 9.45
CA VAL A 188 -0.65 20.82 10.40
C VAL A 188 -1.20 22.19 9.96
N ASP A 189 -0.31 23.15 9.66
CA ASP A 189 -0.70 24.47 9.18
C ASP A 189 -1.50 24.38 7.86
N TYR A 190 -1.09 23.48 6.97
CA TYR A 190 -1.77 23.25 5.70
C TYR A 190 -3.18 22.65 5.90
N VAL A 191 -3.32 21.62 6.70
CA VAL A 191 -4.60 20.96 7.00
C VAL A 191 -5.56 21.95 7.69
N MET A 192 -5.09 22.78 8.62
CA MET A 192 -5.91 23.82 9.26
C MET A 192 -6.47 24.84 8.26
N LYS A 193 -5.75 25.11 7.18
CA LYS A 193 -6.19 26.01 6.09
C LYS A 193 -7.01 25.30 5.01
N HIS A 194 -6.88 23.99 4.89
CA HIS A 194 -7.53 23.17 3.87
C HIS A 194 -8.21 21.94 4.53
N PRO A 195 -9.38 22.13 5.18
CA PRO A 195 -9.99 21.12 6.07
C PRO A 195 -10.49 19.86 5.36
N LYS A 196 -10.42 19.78 4.03
CA LYS A 196 -10.65 18.54 3.28
C LYS A 196 -9.54 17.51 3.52
N TRP A 197 -8.33 17.96 3.90
CA TRP A 197 -7.20 17.12 4.21
C TRP A 197 -7.18 16.69 5.68
N LYS A 198 -6.68 15.49 5.92
CA LYS A 198 -6.40 14.94 7.25
C LYS A 198 -4.92 14.62 7.39
N VAL A 199 -4.43 14.55 8.62
CA VAL A 199 -3.06 14.12 8.90
C VAL A 199 -3.04 12.62 9.09
N SER A 200 -2.20 11.91 8.34
CA SER A 200 -1.81 10.54 8.64
C SER A 200 -0.41 10.54 9.26
N LEU A 201 -0.21 9.70 10.28
CA LEU A 201 1.09 9.44 10.88
C LEU A 201 1.43 7.97 10.72
N GLN A 202 2.73 7.64 10.75
CA GLN A 202 3.21 6.26 10.84
C GLN A 202 3.25 5.85 12.31
N THR A 203 2.07 5.59 12.92
CA THR A 203 1.97 5.34 14.36
C THR A 203 2.67 4.05 14.79
N HIS A 204 2.77 3.05 13.92
CA HIS A 204 3.54 1.83 14.15
C HIS A 204 5.00 2.14 14.53
N LYS A 205 5.62 3.16 13.91
CA LYS A 205 7.00 3.58 14.24
C LYS A 205 7.11 4.19 15.64
N TYR A 206 6.06 4.86 16.13
CA TYR A 206 6.02 5.38 17.50
C TYR A 206 5.73 4.28 18.53
N LEU A 207 4.94 3.27 18.13
CA LEU A 207 4.63 2.12 18.97
C LEU A 207 5.76 1.07 18.97
N ASN A 208 6.74 1.21 18.10
CA ASN A 208 7.84 0.28 17.89
C ASN A 208 7.36 -1.15 17.58
N ILE A 209 6.40 -1.24 16.67
CA ILE A 209 5.83 -2.49 16.13
C ILE A 209 6.05 -2.54 14.62
N PRO A 210 5.94 -3.75 13.99
CA PRO A 210 6.06 -3.90 12.54
C PRO A 210 5.10 -3.04 11.75
#